data_efd6fa0d2f6f036358c81d555b580fd1
#
_entry.id   efd6fa0d2f6f036358c81d555b580fd1
#
_cell.length_a   1.000
_cell.length_b   1.000
_cell.length_c   1.000
_cell.angle_alpha   90.00
_cell.angle_beta   90.00
_cell.angle_gamma   90.00
#
_symmetry.space_group_name_H-M   'P 1'
#
loop_
_entity.id
_entity.type
_entity.pdbx_description
1 polymer ?
#
loop_
_entity_poly.entity_id
_entity_poly.type
_entity_poly.pdbx_seq_one_letter_code
_entity_poly.pdbx_strand_id
1 'polypeptide(L)'
;MTCGFPLSVQWSCSNSSCSYPDKFMHPLLHTAGTAHVGQGLTLVNVTTAEEATRQSNPLYTAAVLGWWLGEITEDEFRRLTDGHTVDVPDEVVESIRVMEEAGLSDQARALRARFMPVEVDHLRDSVTKALGLDTDSDDARGLAAELHTYRRVLNLERLGVPRLQREARNPERRALYERYPGVLGAAGLGQETCLISDLPITYLAIGYSRTGFSPEEADLVPYRGRAVRGAPEKTLLYAHPTEAEALLFPVDRERVSRWLVRNELVSRSTLEDAGGVTKWLVHQLGPSDGQALSHETRPEPGHPDLPVHELFGLLHSLSHQLLRALAVDSGYSETSLSEYLFPYDLAFAIYPNGGSDFSLGAMRTVLEQNLDAVVSRAVDNDACLYDPNCMITNEGADHGCLQLPETACQSWNRNLSRWHLFGSPDGSRVGYWDPTL
;
A
#
# COMPACT_ATOMS: atom_id res chain seq x y z
N MET A 1 19.92 17.94 34.38
CA MET A 1 20.71 19.18 34.46
C MET A 1 20.18 20.11 33.39
N THR A 2 19.44 21.13 33.76
CA THR A 2 18.98 22.19 32.83
C THR A 2 20.20 23.07 32.53
N CYS A 3 20.68 23.00 31.29
CA CYS A 3 21.68 23.92 30.81
C CYS A 3 21.09 25.34 30.84
N GLY A 4 21.60 26.21 31.73
CA GLY A 4 21.12 27.58 31.91
C GLY A 4 21.58 28.56 30.83
N PHE A 5 21.85 28.11 29.61
CA PHE A 5 22.18 28.98 28.49
C PHE A 5 20.91 29.51 27.83
N PRO A 6 20.84 30.81 27.55
CA PRO A 6 19.70 31.36 26.80
C PRO A 6 19.63 30.72 25.41
N LEU A 7 18.44 30.35 24.96
CA LEU A 7 18.14 29.72 23.68
C LEU A 7 18.54 30.57 22.43
N SER A 8 19.17 31.70 22.60
CA SER A 8 19.58 32.62 21.54
C SER A 8 21.06 32.56 21.15
N VAL A 9 21.85 31.64 21.70
CA VAL A 9 23.28 31.55 21.37
C VAL A 9 23.49 30.67 20.14
N GLN A 10 23.70 31.29 19.00
CA GLN A 10 24.19 30.65 17.80
C GLN A 10 25.67 30.32 17.97
N TRP A 11 26.01 29.04 17.90
CA TRP A 11 27.39 28.58 17.98
C TRP A 11 27.91 28.33 16.57
N SER A 12 29.01 28.98 16.22
CA SER A 12 29.68 28.73 14.94
C SER A 12 30.47 27.43 14.97
N CYS A 13 30.41 26.67 13.86
CA CYS A 13 31.23 25.49 13.69
C CYS A 13 32.72 25.88 13.69
N SER A 14 33.52 25.31 14.60
CA SER A 14 34.98 25.56 14.67
C SER A 14 35.76 24.82 13.57
N ASN A 15 35.12 23.97 12.78
CA ASN A 15 35.75 23.31 11.64
C ASN A 15 35.90 24.27 10.45
N SER A 16 37.16 24.67 10.16
CA SER A 16 37.50 25.59 9.05
C SER A 16 37.17 25.02 7.66
N SER A 17 37.02 23.70 7.55
CA SER A 17 36.66 22.99 6.31
C SER A 17 35.17 22.62 6.21
N CYS A 18 34.33 23.16 7.10
CA CYS A 18 32.89 22.92 7.06
C CYS A 18 32.29 23.55 5.80
N SER A 19 31.72 22.74 4.94
CA SER A 19 31.09 23.16 3.68
C SER A 19 29.60 23.54 3.84
N TYR A 20 29.04 23.45 5.04
CA TYR A 20 27.64 23.83 5.30
C TYR A 20 27.46 25.35 5.14
N PRO A 21 26.41 25.78 4.40
CA PRO A 21 26.17 27.21 4.16
C PRO A 21 25.89 27.96 5.46
N ASP A 22 25.21 27.35 6.43
CA ASP A 22 24.95 27.87 7.76
C ASP A 22 25.97 27.30 8.75
N LYS A 23 27.02 28.01 9.03
CA LYS A 23 28.07 27.63 9.99
C LYS A 23 27.61 27.71 11.46
N PHE A 24 26.30 27.74 11.71
CA PHE A 24 25.74 27.88 13.06
C PHE A 24 25.16 26.56 13.56
N MET A 25 25.46 26.23 14.79
CA MET A 25 24.86 25.09 15.47
C MET A 25 23.67 25.58 16.29
N HIS A 26 22.51 24.96 16.08
CA HIS A 26 21.33 25.16 16.91
C HIS A 26 21.28 24.10 18.00
N PRO A 27 21.17 24.48 19.29
CA PRO A 27 21.01 23.49 20.35
C PRO A 27 19.62 22.84 20.26
N LEU A 28 19.57 21.54 20.08
CA LEU A 28 18.35 20.73 20.17
C LEU A 28 18.33 19.99 21.49
N LEU A 29 17.15 19.87 22.11
CA LEU A 29 16.96 18.97 23.25
C LEU A 29 17.19 17.54 22.74
N HIS A 30 17.98 16.74 23.47
CA HIS A 30 18.26 15.35 23.09
C HIS A 30 17.01 14.44 23.08
N THR A 31 15.91 14.90 23.70
CA THR A 31 14.61 14.23 23.69
C THR A 31 13.68 14.77 22.60
N ALA A 32 14.10 15.77 21.79
CA ALA A 32 13.28 16.24 20.68
C ALA A 32 13.24 15.17 19.60
N GLY A 33 12.05 14.81 19.11
CA GLY A 33 11.88 13.86 18.01
C GLY A 33 12.68 14.25 16.75
N THR A 34 12.88 15.55 16.54
CA THR A 34 13.73 16.10 15.46
C THR A 34 15.24 15.88 15.65
N ALA A 35 15.70 15.46 16.84
CA ALA A 35 17.12 15.22 17.08
C ALA A 35 17.61 13.86 16.57
N HIS A 36 16.74 12.87 16.60
CA HIS A 36 17.01 11.52 16.13
C HIS A 36 15.72 10.89 15.62
N VAL A 37 15.67 10.59 14.34
CA VAL A 37 14.53 9.93 13.70
C VAL A 37 14.91 8.47 13.45
N GLY A 38 14.17 7.54 14.04
CA GLY A 38 14.35 6.11 13.79
C GLY A 38 14.00 5.78 12.34
N GLN A 39 14.92 5.11 11.66
CA GLN A 39 14.69 4.63 10.30
C GLN A 39 14.38 3.14 10.35
N GLY A 40 13.22 2.78 9.87
CA GLY A 40 12.72 1.42 9.85
C GLY A 40 11.88 1.14 8.62
N LEU A 41 11.51 -0.10 8.46
CA LEU A 41 10.61 -0.57 7.42
C LEU A 41 9.63 -1.55 8.04
N THR A 42 8.37 -1.46 7.67
CA THR A 42 7.36 -2.46 8.02
C THR A 42 7.10 -3.34 6.81
N LEU A 43 7.14 -4.64 7.04
CA LEU A 43 6.78 -5.63 6.03
C LEU A 43 5.52 -6.37 6.48
N VAL A 44 4.58 -6.53 5.58
CA VAL A 44 3.50 -7.50 5.75
C VAL A 44 4.07 -8.86 5.37
N ASN A 45 4.44 -9.63 6.39
CA ASN A 45 5.13 -10.90 6.18
C ASN A 45 4.14 -12.08 6.31
N VAL A 46 3.43 -12.37 5.24
CA VAL A 46 2.58 -13.57 5.14
C VAL A 46 3.41 -14.81 4.76
N THR A 47 4.74 -14.75 4.87
CA THR A 47 5.64 -15.78 4.33
C THR A 47 5.77 -16.97 5.27
N THR A 48 5.26 -18.12 4.83
CA THR A 48 5.63 -19.41 5.40
C THR A 48 6.98 -19.89 4.86
N ALA A 49 7.62 -20.87 5.51
CA ALA A 49 8.87 -21.45 5.02
C ALA A 49 8.72 -22.06 3.61
N GLU A 50 7.55 -22.60 3.28
CA GLU A 50 7.21 -23.14 1.96
C GLU A 50 7.23 -22.04 0.89
N GLU A 51 6.72 -20.87 1.23
CA GLU A 51 6.68 -19.75 0.30
C GLU A 51 8.00 -19.04 0.13
N ALA A 52 8.84 -18.99 1.15
CA ALA A 52 10.23 -18.54 0.97
C ALA A 52 10.96 -19.44 -0.06
N THR A 53 10.63 -20.73 -0.05
CA THR A 53 11.14 -21.68 -1.05
C THR A 53 10.55 -21.39 -2.44
N ARG A 54 9.26 -21.09 -2.53
CA ARG A 54 8.61 -20.71 -3.82
C ARG A 54 9.21 -19.43 -4.40
N GLN A 55 9.43 -18.41 -3.56
CA GLN A 55 10.03 -17.13 -3.99
C GLN A 55 11.45 -17.29 -4.54
N SER A 56 12.18 -18.34 -4.13
CA SER A 56 13.48 -18.67 -4.68
C SER A 56 13.42 -19.39 -6.06
N ASN A 57 12.22 -19.77 -6.51
CA ASN A 57 12.03 -20.38 -7.82
C ASN A 57 12.24 -19.33 -8.92
N PRO A 58 13.10 -19.59 -9.94
CA PRO A 58 13.31 -18.68 -11.06
C PRO A 58 12.04 -18.32 -11.84
N LEU A 59 11.01 -19.14 -11.75
CA LEU A 59 9.73 -18.94 -12.44
C LEU A 59 8.72 -18.14 -11.60
N TYR A 60 9.02 -17.85 -10.34
CA TYR A 60 8.07 -17.23 -9.42
C TYR A 60 7.53 -15.89 -9.93
N THR A 61 8.43 -15.01 -10.37
CA THR A 61 8.05 -13.67 -10.88
C THR A 61 7.12 -13.79 -12.09
N ALA A 62 7.49 -14.57 -13.09
CA ALA A 62 6.65 -14.79 -14.28
C ALA A 62 5.30 -15.42 -13.93
N ALA A 63 5.29 -16.37 -12.98
CA ALA A 63 4.07 -17.04 -12.53
C ALA A 63 3.11 -16.07 -11.82
N VAL A 64 3.62 -15.22 -10.90
CA VAL A 64 2.80 -14.22 -10.20
C VAL A 64 2.22 -13.20 -11.18
N LEU A 65 3.06 -12.65 -12.05
CA LEU A 65 2.63 -11.63 -13.01
C LEU A 65 1.67 -12.21 -14.05
N GLY A 66 1.93 -13.41 -14.55
CA GLY A 66 1.05 -14.08 -15.50
C GLY A 66 -0.30 -14.46 -14.88
N TRP A 67 -0.29 -14.90 -13.63
CA TRP A 67 -1.53 -15.12 -12.89
C TRP A 67 -2.31 -13.80 -12.68
N TRP A 68 -1.65 -12.71 -12.29
CA TRP A 68 -2.29 -11.41 -12.09
C TRP A 68 -2.89 -10.85 -13.39
N LEU A 69 -2.22 -11.06 -14.52
CA LEU A 69 -2.74 -10.71 -15.85
C LEU A 69 -3.90 -11.61 -16.32
N GLY A 70 -4.09 -12.78 -15.70
CA GLY A 70 -5.07 -13.78 -16.11
C GLY A 70 -4.58 -14.69 -17.27
N GLU A 71 -3.26 -14.67 -17.56
CA GLU A 71 -2.64 -15.55 -18.55
C GLU A 71 -2.60 -17.00 -18.09
N ILE A 72 -2.47 -17.21 -16.78
CA ILE A 72 -2.53 -18.52 -16.15
C ILE A 72 -3.57 -18.55 -15.03
N THR A 73 -4.07 -19.74 -14.76
CA THR A 73 -5.00 -20.02 -13.68
C THR A 73 -4.29 -20.20 -12.34
N GLU A 74 -5.07 -20.22 -11.25
CA GLU A 74 -4.59 -20.52 -9.90
C GLU A 74 -3.88 -21.88 -9.80
N ASP A 75 -4.42 -22.90 -10.46
CA ASP A 75 -3.84 -24.26 -10.45
C ASP A 75 -2.51 -24.31 -11.22
N GLU A 76 -2.39 -23.55 -12.31
CA GLU A 76 -1.15 -23.39 -13.07
C GLU A 76 -0.10 -22.64 -12.27
N PHE A 77 -0.50 -21.55 -11.60
CA PHE A 77 0.37 -20.81 -10.70
C PHE A 77 0.97 -21.71 -9.61
N ARG A 78 0.14 -22.51 -8.93
CA ARG A 78 0.60 -23.44 -7.90
C ARG A 78 1.56 -24.47 -8.44
N ARG A 79 1.28 -25.06 -9.60
CA ARG A 79 2.17 -26.04 -10.21
C ARG A 79 3.54 -25.46 -10.56
N LEU A 80 3.56 -24.24 -11.13
CA LEU A 80 4.81 -23.56 -11.48
C LEU A 80 5.65 -23.23 -10.24
N THR A 81 5.00 -22.83 -9.17
CA THR A 81 5.69 -22.37 -7.94
C THR A 81 6.05 -23.50 -6.99
N ASP A 82 5.24 -24.58 -6.93
CA ASP A 82 5.46 -25.72 -6.04
C ASP A 82 6.37 -26.79 -6.64
N GLY A 83 6.74 -26.65 -7.92
CA GLY A 83 7.64 -27.59 -8.60
C GLY A 83 7.01 -28.97 -8.87
N HIS A 84 5.69 -29.07 -8.86
CA HIS A 84 5.00 -30.32 -9.17
C HIS A 84 4.99 -30.58 -10.68
N THR A 85 5.75 -31.57 -11.12
CA THR A 85 5.60 -32.16 -12.47
C THR A 85 4.37 -33.07 -12.47
N VAL A 86 3.38 -32.72 -13.29
CA VAL A 86 2.21 -33.58 -13.50
C VAL A 86 2.51 -34.50 -14.68
N ASP A 87 2.44 -35.79 -14.45
CA ASP A 87 2.43 -36.76 -15.53
C ASP A 87 1.03 -36.70 -16.18
N VAL A 88 0.97 -36.28 -17.45
CA VAL A 88 -0.28 -36.03 -18.15
C VAL A 88 -0.71 -37.32 -18.86
N PRO A 89 -1.84 -37.96 -18.45
CA PRO A 89 -2.32 -39.15 -19.18
C PRO A 89 -2.72 -38.81 -20.62
N ASP A 90 -2.38 -39.68 -21.56
CA ASP A 90 -2.74 -39.50 -22.98
C ASP A 90 -4.24 -39.27 -23.19
N GLU A 91 -5.08 -39.87 -22.36
CA GLU A 91 -6.55 -39.72 -22.38
C GLU A 91 -6.98 -38.27 -22.11
N VAL A 92 -6.24 -37.53 -21.27
CA VAL A 92 -6.51 -36.13 -20.97
C VAL A 92 -6.14 -35.27 -22.17
N VAL A 93 -5.00 -35.52 -22.82
CA VAL A 93 -4.57 -34.81 -24.03
C VAL A 93 -5.63 -34.97 -25.12
N GLU A 94 -6.12 -36.20 -25.35
CA GLU A 94 -7.14 -36.46 -26.34
C GLU A 94 -8.48 -35.78 -25.96
N SER A 95 -8.87 -35.80 -24.69
CA SER A 95 -10.09 -35.12 -24.21
C SER A 95 -10.06 -33.62 -24.47
N ILE A 96 -8.92 -32.98 -24.24
CA ILE A 96 -8.72 -31.55 -24.53
C ILE A 96 -8.90 -31.30 -26.04
N ARG A 97 -8.27 -32.11 -26.89
CA ARG A 97 -8.37 -31.98 -28.35
C ARG A 97 -9.83 -32.09 -28.82
N VAL A 98 -10.54 -33.09 -28.34
CA VAL A 98 -11.96 -33.30 -28.69
C VAL A 98 -12.86 -32.13 -28.25
N MET A 99 -12.61 -31.56 -27.07
CA MET A 99 -13.34 -30.38 -26.59
C MET A 99 -13.06 -29.15 -27.44
N GLU A 100 -11.82 -28.93 -27.85
CA GLU A 100 -11.44 -27.81 -28.72
C GLU A 100 -12.10 -27.95 -30.11
N GLU A 101 -12.08 -29.13 -30.69
CA GLU A 101 -12.76 -29.42 -31.96
C GLU A 101 -14.30 -29.27 -31.89
N ALA A 102 -14.88 -29.56 -30.72
CA ALA A 102 -16.32 -29.37 -30.43
C ALA A 102 -16.70 -27.91 -30.08
N GLY A 103 -15.75 -26.95 -30.08
CA GLY A 103 -16.00 -25.56 -29.71
C GLY A 103 -16.25 -25.31 -28.22
N LEU A 104 -15.93 -26.27 -27.34
CA LEU A 104 -16.06 -26.18 -25.88
C LEU A 104 -14.80 -25.58 -25.24
N SER A 105 -14.44 -24.37 -25.72
CA SER A 105 -13.16 -23.71 -25.41
C SER A 105 -12.93 -23.51 -23.91
N ASP A 106 -13.97 -23.14 -23.14
CA ASP A 106 -13.83 -22.90 -21.69
C ASP A 106 -13.55 -24.19 -20.92
N GLN A 107 -14.19 -25.30 -21.32
CA GLN A 107 -13.99 -26.61 -20.71
C GLN A 107 -12.62 -27.20 -21.08
N ALA A 108 -12.20 -27.07 -22.34
CA ALA A 108 -10.87 -27.42 -22.79
C ALA A 108 -9.79 -26.64 -22.04
N ARG A 109 -9.98 -25.30 -21.87
CA ARG A 109 -9.09 -24.43 -21.11
C ARG A 109 -8.97 -24.85 -19.65
N ALA A 110 -10.10 -25.16 -19.00
CA ALA A 110 -10.10 -25.63 -17.61
C ALA A 110 -9.36 -26.98 -17.45
N LEU A 111 -9.56 -27.91 -18.38
CA LEU A 111 -8.90 -29.23 -18.37
C LEU A 111 -7.40 -29.09 -18.67
N ARG A 112 -7.03 -28.26 -19.64
CA ARG A 112 -5.63 -27.91 -19.95
C ARG A 112 -4.93 -27.29 -18.75
N ALA A 113 -5.54 -26.28 -18.13
CA ALA A 113 -5.03 -25.62 -16.93
C ALA A 113 -4.82 -26.58 -15.75
N ARG A 114 -5.55 -27.65 -15.68
CA ARG A 114 -5.43 -28.65 -14.60
C ARG A 114 -4.32 -29.68 -14.84
N PHE A 115 -4.05 -30.06 -16.07
CA PHE A 115 -3.22 -31.23 -16.38
C PHE A 115 -2.02 -30.96 -17.27
N MET A 116 -2.06 -29.94 -18.15
CA MET A 116 -0.98 -29.66 -19.06
C MET A 116 0.13 -28.82 -18.40
N PRO A 117 1.39 -29.02 -18.74
CA PRO A 117 2.47 -28.14 -18.33
C PRO A 117 2.28 -26.74 -18.94
N VAL A 118 2.62 -25.71 -18.17
CA VAL A 118 2.64 -24.33 -18.66
C VAL A 118 3.89 -24.14 -19.51
N GLU A 119 3.74 -23.59 -20.71
CA GLU A 119 4.87 -23.20 -21.56
C GLU A 119 5.51 -21.92 -20.99
N VAL A 120 6.60 -22.09 -20.26
CA VAL A 120 7.26 -21.03 -19.49
C VAL A 120 7.76 -19.90 -20.39
N ASP A 121 8.37 -20.21 -21.53
CA ASP A 121 8.89 -19.18 -22.44
C ASP A 121 7.75 -18.34 -23.02
N HIS A 122 6.65 -18.98 -23.40
CA HIS A 122 5.45 -18.27 -23.85
C HIS A 122 4.86 -17.38 -22.75
N LEU A 123 4.83 -17.87 -21.49
CA LEU A 123 4.36 -17.08 -20.35
C LEU A 123 5.24 -15.84 -20.13
N ARG A 124 6.56 -16.00 -20.14
CA ARG A 124 7.51 -14.89 -20.01
C ARG A 124 7.34 -13.87 -21.12
N ASP A 125 7.24 -14.31 -22.36
CA ASP A 125 7.02 -13.44 -23.52
C ASP A 125 5.68 -12.69 -23.41
N SER A 126 4.61 -13.37 -22.99
CA SER A 126 3.29 -12.77 -22.80
C SER A 126 3.32 -11.69 -21.70
N VAL A 127 3.92 -12.00 -20.56
CA VAL A 127 4.08 -11.05 -19.44
C VAL A 127 4.93 -9.84 -19.88
N THR A 128 6.08 -10.07 -20.51
CA THR A 128 6.96 -8.99 -20.99
C THR A 128 6.25 -8.10 -22.00
N LYS A 129 5.50 -8.70 -22.92
CA LYS A 129 4.70 -7.94 -23.89
C LYS A 129 3.57 -7.14 -23.24
N ALA A 130 2.90 -7.72 -22.24
CA ALA A 130 1.77 -7.10 -21.55
C ALA A 130 2.18 -5.96 -20.62
N LEU A 131 3.33 -6.06 -19.94
CA LEU A 131 3.77 -5.12 -18.92
C LEU A 131 4.93 -4.23 -19.35
N GLY A 132 5.62 -4.57 -20.44
CA GLY A 132 6.85 -3.88 -20.84
C GLY A 132 8.04 -4.14 -19.89
N LEU A 133 7.92 -5.11 -18.97
CA LEU A 133 8.91 -5.45 -17.96
C LEU A 133 9.57 -6.79 -18.28
N ASP A 134 10.87 -6.85 -18.18
CA ASP A 134 11.59 -8.13 -18.18
C ASP A 134 11.30 -8.87 -16.87
N THR A 135 10.80 -10.10 -16.95
CA THR A 135 10.44 -10.91 -15.78
C THR A 135 11.62 -11.23 -14.86
N ASP A 136 12.85 -11.09 -15.34
CA ASP A 136 14.06 -11.30 -14.54
C ASP A 136 14.61 -9.98 -13.95
N SER A 137 13.97 -8.83 -14.19
CA SER A 137 14.36 -7.54 -13.63
C SER A 137 14.02 -7.41 -12.13
N ASP A 138 14.72 -6.51 -11.43
CA ASP A 138 14.43 -6.21 -10.02
C ASP A 138 13.05 -5.58 -9.85
N ASP A 139 12.62 -4.74 -10.80
CA ASP A 139 11.30 -4.11 -10.78
C ASP A 139 10.18 -5.14 -10.92
N ALA A 140 10.32 -6.09 -11.85
CA ALA A 140 9.36 -7.17 -11.98
C ALA A 140 9.30 -8.06 -10.73
N ARG A 141 10.44 -8.31 -10.08
CA ARG A 141 10.48 -9.05 -8.80
C ARG A 141 9.81 -8.28 -7.67
N GLY A 142 10.06 -6.99 -7.56
CA GLY A 142 9.42 -6.12 -6.57
C GLY A 142 7.90 -6.09 -6.74
N LEU A 143 7.44 -5.86 -7.97
CA LEU A 143 6.02 -5.87 -8.32
C LEU A 143 5.35 -7.21 -8.00
N ALA A 144 5.97 -8.32 -8.41
CA ALA A 144 5.44 -9.66 -8.14
C ALA A 144 5.33 -9.94 -6.63
N ALA A 145 6.31 -9.51 -5.85
CA ALA A 145 6.29 -9.66 -4.40
C ALA A 145 5.12 -8.88 -3.77
N GLU A 146 4.86 -7.66 -4.22
CA GLU A 146 3.77 -6.82 -3.71
C GLU A 146 2.40 -7.41 -4.07
N LEU A 147 2.15 -7.68 -5.35
CA LEU A 147 0.88 -8.25 -5.83
C LEU A 147 0.58 -9.60 -5.15
N HIS A 148 1.60 -10.43 -4.94
CA HIS A 148 1.43 -11.68 -4.24
C HIS A 148 1.17 -11.46 -2.74
N THR A 149 1.80 -10.47 -2.13
CA THR A 149 1.57 -10.12 -0.72
C THR A 149 0.11 -9.72 -0.49
N TYR A 150 -0.45 -8.82 -1.29
CA TYR A 150 -1.85 -8.43 -1.19
C TYR A 150 -2.80 -9.62 -1.32
N ARG A 151 -2.58 -10.47 -2.34
CA ARG A 151 -3.36 -11.70 -2.51
C ARG A 151 -3.32 -12.60 -1.28
N ARG A 152 -2.16 -12.77 -0.67
CA ARG A 152 -1.99 -13.59 0.53
C ARG A 152 -2.70 -13.00 1.73
N VAL A 153 -2.68 -11.67 1.86
CA VAL A 153 -3.50 -10.95 2.84
C VAL A 153 -4.99 -11.27 2.62
N LEU A 154 -5.45 -11.32 1.38
CA LEU A 154 -6.82 -11.71 1.06
C LEU A 154 -7.16 -13.18 1.36
N ASN A 155 -6.17 -14.05 1.53
CA ASN A 155 -6.35 -15.46 1.89
C ASN A 155 -6.32 -15.72 3.41
N LEU A 156 -5.98 -14.71 4.23
CA LEU A 156 -6.07 -14.80 5.69
C LEU A 156 -7.52 -14.88 6.16
N GLU A 157 -7.73 -15.25 7.41
CA GLU A 157 -9.09 -15.23 7.99
C GLU A 157 -9.63 -13.80 8.01
N ARG A 158 -10.79 -13.63 7.37
CA ARG A 158 -11.42 -12.31 7.18
C ARG A 158 -12.85 -12.28 7.70
N LEU A 159 -13.19 -11.17 8.34
CA LEU A 159 -14.56 -10.82 8.69
C LEU A 159 -15.00 -9.64 7.81
N GLY A 160 -15.72 -9.89 6.75
CA GLY A 160 -16.23 -8.86 5.83
C GLY A 160 -17.71 -8.56 6.06
N VAL A 161 -18.16 -7.45 5.48
CA VAL A 161 -19.54 -6.96 5.57
C VAL A 161 -20.57 -8.04 5.17
N PRO A 162 -20.39 -8.82 4.08
CA PRO A 162 -21.33 -9.89 3.72
C PRO A 162 -21.47 -11.00 4.78
N ARG A 163 -20.38 -11.29 5.51
CA ARG A 163 -20.44 -12.27 6.62
C ARG A 163 -21.18 -11.68 7.81
N LEU A 164 -20.94 -10.43 8.16
CA LEU A 164 -21.66 -9.73 9.23
C LEU A 164 -23.16 -9.69 8.97
N GLN A 165 -23.58 -9.39 7.73
CA GLN A 165 -24.99 -9.39 7.35
C GLN A 165 -25.65 -10.75 7.51
N ARG A 166 -24.98 -11.84 7.09
CA ARG A 166 -25.50 -13.21 7.23
C ARG A 166 -25.60 -13.69 8.68
N GLU A 167 -24.63 -13.29 9.53
CA GLU A 167 -24.52 -13.74 10.92
C GLU A 167 -25.32 -12.84 11.88
N ALA A 168 -25.86 -11.71 11.43
CA ALA A 168 -26.61 -10.77 12.24
C ALA A 168 -27.94 -11.36 12.77
N ARG A 169 -27.95 -11.67 14.06
CA ARG A 169 -29.16 -12.21 14.73
C ARG A 169 -30.07 -11.11 15.28
N ASN A 170 -29.49 -9.96 15.65
CA ASN A 170 -30.21 -8.80 16.18
C ASN A 170 -30.70 -7.92 15.01
N PRO A 171 -31.99 -7.49 14.97
CA PRO A 171 -32.51 -6.61 13.94
C PRO A 171 -31.77 -5.28 13.81
N GLU A 172 -31.34 -4.69 14.93
CA GLU A 172 -30.58 -3.44 14.93
C GLU A 172 -29.23 -3.58 14.24
N ARG A 173 -28.48 -4.67 14.53
CA ARG A 173 -27.23 -4.97 13.84
C ARG A 173 -27.45 -5.28 12.36
N ARG A 174 -28.53 -5.95 12.01
CA ARG A 174 -28.88 -6.20 10.62
C ARG A 174 -29.10 -4.88 9.87
N ALA A 175 -29.90 -3.99 10.42
CA ALA A 175 -30.14 -2.68 9.84
C ALA A 175 -28.84 -1.83 9.76
N LEU A 176 -27.92 -1.97 10.72
CA LEU A 176 -26.61 -1.35 10.68
C LEU A 176 -25.78 -1.87 9.48
N TYR A 177 -25.64 -3.19 9.36
CA TYR A 177 -24.82 -3.79 8.32
C TYR A 177 -25.42 -3.63 6.91
N GLU A 178 -26.75 -3.46 6.79
CA GLU A 178 -27.42 -3.13 5.53
C GLU A 178 -27.05 -1.72 5.02
N ARG A 179 -26.66 -0.80 5.92
CA ARG A 179 -26.20 0.55 5.53
C ARG A 179 -24.74 0.58 5.04
N TYR A 180 -23.89 -0.34 5.50
CA TYR A 180 -22.44 -0.33 5.21
C TYR A 180 -22.11 -0.26 3.72
N PRO A 181 -22.73 -1.05 2.83
CA PRO A 181 -22.46 -0.94 1.39
C PRO A 181 -22.70 0.45 0.83
N GLY A 182 -23.77 1.13 1.26
CA GLY A 182 -24.08 2.49 0.83
C GLY A 182 -23.06 3.52 1.32
N VAL A 183 -22.64 3.42 2.58
CA VAL A 183 -21.65 4.32 3.18
C VAL A 183 -20.26 4.11 2.56
N LEU A 184 -19.83 2.86 2.40
CA LEU A 184 -18.56 2.53 1.74
C LEU A 184 -18.54 3.03 0.29
N GLY A 185 -19.60 2.76 -0.48
CA GLY A 185 -19.71 3.23 -1.86
C GLY A 185 -19.72 4.75 -1.99
N ALA A 186 -20.41 5.46 -1.09
CA ALA A 186 -20.40 6.93 -1.05
C ALA A 186 -18.98 7.47 -0.79
N ALA A 187 -18.21 6.79 0.05
CA ALA A 187 -16.81 7.12 0.33
C ALA A 187 -15.83 6.63 -0.75
N GLY A 188 -16.30 5.92 -1.78
CA GLY A 188 -15.45 5.34 -2.80
C GLY A 188 -14.58 4.18 -2.31
N LEU A 189 -15.06 3.47 -1.29
CA LEU A 189 -14.41 2.27 -0.74
C LEU A 189 -15.09 1.01 -1.27
N GLY A 190 -14.32 -0.06 -1.44
CA GLY A 190 -14.81 -1.34 -1.92
C GLY A 190 -15.69 -2.07 -0.91
N GLN A 191 -16.64 -2.84 -1.44
CA GLN A 191 -17.55 -3.68 -0.64
C GLN A 191 -16.84 -4.83 0.07
N GLU A 192 -15.61 -5.14 -0.34
CA GLU A 192 -14.73 -6.15 0.22
C GLU A 192 -14.00 -5.67 1.49
N THR A 193 -14.29 -4.44 1.95
CA THR A 193 -13.77 -3.92 3.22
C THR A 193 -14.01 -4.95 4.33
N CYS A 194 -12.93 -5.30 5.05
CA CYS A 194 -12.96 -6.39 6.02
C CYS A 194 -11.92 -6.20 7.14
N LEU A 195 -12.17 -6.90 8.24
CA LEU A 195 -11.18 -7.13 9.29
C LEU A 195 -10.36 -8.37 8.93
N ILE A 196 -9.05 -8.26 9.09
CA ILE A 196 -8.09 -9.36 9.13
C ILE A 196 -7.69 -9.52 10.58
N SER A 197 -7.93 -10.72 11.16
CA SER A 197 -7.73 -10.94 12.59
C SER A 197 -6.25 -10.98 12.97
N ASP A 198 -5.44 -11.61 12.12
CA ASP A 198 -4.03 -11.91 12.40
C ASP A 198 -3.18 -11.51 11.18
N LEU A 199 -3.08 -10.19 10.91
CA LEU A 199 -2.19 -9.69 9.87
C LEU A 199 -0.74 -9.80 10.35
N PRO A 200 0.10 -10.64 9.73
CA PRO A 200 1.48 -10.80 10.14
C PRO A 200 2.32 -9.62 9.67
N ILE A 201 2.92 -8.93 10.62
CA ILE A 201 3.73 -7.73 10.40
C ILE A 201 5.13 -7.97 10.95
N THR A 202 6.14 -7.50 10.25
CA THR A 202 7.51 -7.49 10.74
C THR A 202 8.05 -6.07 10.69
N TYR A 203 8.37 -5.52 11.85
CA TYR A 203 9.08 -4.24 11.96
C TYR A 203 10.57 -4.49 11.83
N LEU A 204 11.22 -3.80 10.89
CA LEU A 204 12.66 -3.79 10.70
C LEU A 204 13.23 -2.48 11.21
N ALA A 205 14.24 -2.53 12.07
CA ALA A 205 15.00 -1.36 12.47
C ALA A 205 16.31 -1.31 11.69
N ILE A 206 16.49 -0.27 10.87
CA ILE A 206 17.65 -0.13 9.97
C ILE A 206 18.71 0.77 10.60
N GLY A 207 18.29 1.88 11.17
CA GLY A 207 19.19 2.88 11.73
C GLY A 207 18.46 4.09 12.27
N TYR A 208 19.14 5.21 12.31
CA TYR A 208 18.53 6.51 12.63
C TYR A 208 19.16 7.62 11.79
N SER A 209 18.42 8.68 11.59
CA SER A 209 18.90 9.93 10.99
C SER A 209 18.87 11.07 12.00
N ARG A 210 19.60 12.15 11.74
CA ARG A 210 19.71 13.28 12.68
C ARG A 210 19.09 14.58 12.19
N THR A 211 18.97 14.79 10.90
CA THR A 211 18.64 16.09 10.33
C THR A 211 17.54 16.06 9.28
N GLY A 212 17.10 14.89 8.84
CA GLY A 212 16.04 14.70 7.89
C GLY A 212 15.14 13.57 8.29
N PHE A 213 13.91 13.59 7.83
CA PHE A 213 12.91 12.58 8.13
C PHE A 213 12.99 11.41 7.15
N SER A 214 13.33 11.68 5.89
CA SER A 214 13.43 10.65 4.87
C SER A 214 14.86 10.10 4.74
N PRO A 215 15.04 8.85 4.33
CA PRO A 215 16.35 8.27 4.07
C PRO A 215 17.18 9.01 3.03
N GLU A 216 16.52 9.68 2.06
CA GLU A 216 17.18 10.40 0.97
C GLU A 216 17.69 11.78 1.43
N GLU A 217 17.02 12.41 2.38
CA GLU A 217 17.37 13.73 2.90
C GLU A 217 18.38 13.69 4.04
N ALA A 218 18.56 12.54 4.66
CA ALA A 218 19.27 12.41 5.90
C ALA A 218 20.48 11.48 5.80
N ASP A 219 21.57 11.87 6.46
CA ASP A 219 22.68 10.96 6.70
C ASP A 219 22.22 9.80 7.63
N LEU A 220 21.88 8.68 7.02
CA LEU A 220 21.50 7.47 7.76
C LEU A 220 22.70 6.95 8.56
N VAL A 221 22.54 6.84 9.85
CA VAL A 221 23.45 6.10 10.73
C VAL A 221 22.89 4.68 10.95
N PRO A 222 23.38 3.69 10.22
CA PRO A 222 22.85 2.34 10.33
C PRO A 222 23.17 1.73 11.70
N TYR A 223 22.25 0.93 12.23
CA TYR A 223 22.57 0.09 13.37
C TYR A 223 23.64 -0.92 12.95
N ARG A 224 24.64 -1.13 13.81
CA ARG A 224 25.74 -2.06 13.52
C ARG A 224 25.22 -3.48 13.44
N GLY A 225 24.76 -3.88 12.24
CA GLY A 225 24.48 -5.27 11.96
C GLY A 225 25.76 -6.10 11.97
N ARG A 226 25.65 -7.36 12.35
CA ARG A 226 26.75 -8.32 12.18
C ARG A 226 26.73 -8.87 10.76
N ALA A 227 27.87 -8.82 10.08
CA ALA A 227 28.04 -9.58 8.84
C ALA A 227 27.75 -11.07 9.10
N VAL A 228 27.01 -11.69 8.20
CA VAL A 228 26.68 -13.11 8.32
C VAL A 228 27.93 -13.94 8.05
N ARG A 229 28.28 -14.86 8.95
CA ARG A 229 29.46 -15.72 8.79
C ARG A 229 29.27 -16.61 7.54
N GLY A 230 30.16 -16.46 6.58
CA GLY A 230 30.10 -17.20 5.31
C GLY A 230 29.31 -16.52 4.19
N ALA A 231 28.71 -15.35 4.46
CA ALA A 231 28.03 -14.51 3.49
C ALA A 231 28.27 -13.03 3.85
N PRO A 232 29.49 -12.51 3.63
CA PRO A 232 29.91 -11.18 4.07
C PRO A 232 29.11 -10.04 3.40
N GLU A 233 28.46 -10.31 2.27
CA GLU A 233 27.55 -9.41 1.58
C GLU A 233 26.19 -9.24 2.30
N LYS A 234 25.87 -10.11 3.28
CA LYS A 234 24.62 -10.04 4.04
C LYS A 234 24.83 -9.36 5.39
N THR A 235 23.93 -8.46 5.70
CA THR A 235 23.88 -7.78 7.01
C THR A 235 22.66 -8.26 7.79
N LEU A 236 22.85 -8.58 9.07
CA LEU A 236 21.75 -8.87 9.98
C LEU A 236 21.06 -7.57 10.38
N LEU A 237 19.76 -7.52 10.20
CA LEU A 237 18.90 -6.44 10.66
C LEU A 237 18.15 -6.85 11.93
N TYR A 238 17.78 -5.86 12.74
CA TYR A 238 16.87 -6.09 13.86
C TYR A 238 15.44 -6.16 13.32
N ALA A 239 14.77 -7.27 13.61
CA ALA A 239 13.40 -7.52 13.18
C ALA A 239 12.53 -7.92 14.38
N HIS A 240 11.31 -7.40 14.41
CA HIS A 240 10.29 -7.75 15.40
C HIS A 240 9.02 -8.21 14.67
N PRO A 241 8.79 -9.53 14.55
CA PRO A 241 7.56 -10.07 14.01
C PRO A 241 6.43 -9.96 15.04
N THR A 242 5.23 -9.60 14.58
CA THR A 242 4.02 -9.53 15.39
C THR A 242 2.81 -9.81 14.51
N GLU A 243 1.66 -10.01 15.14
CA GLU A 243 0.36 -10.13 14.48
C GLU A 243 -0.53 -9.00 14.97
N ALA A 244 -1.33 -8.43 14.08
CA ALA A 244 -2.22 -7.32 14.41
C ALA A 244 -3.61 -7.50 13.77
N GLU A 245 -4.65 -7.06 14.47
CA GLU A 245 -5.95 -6.85 13.82
C GLU A 245 -5.84 -5.68 12.83
N ALA A 246 -6.24 -5.88 11.59
CA ALA A 246 -6.19 -4.84 10.58
C ALA A 246 -7.53 -4.65 9.88
N LEU A 247 -7.93 -3.41 9.65
CA LEU A 247 -9.01 -3.10 8.72
C LEU A 247 -8.43 -2.87 7.34
N LEU A 248 -8.82 -3.70 6.38
CA LEU A 248 -8.45 -3.61 4.98
C LEU A 248 -9.52 -2.86 4.20
N PHE A 249 -9.10 -1.81 3.50
CA PHE A 249 -9.95 -0.97 2.67
C PHE A 249 -9.50 -1.02 1.21
N PRO A 250 -10.14 -1.83 0.36
CA PRO A 250 -10.02 -1.67 -1.08
C PRO A 250 -10.68 -0.36 -1.52
N VAL A 251 -10.11 0.31 -2.52
CA VAL A 251 -10.64 1.55 -3.09
C VAL A 251 -11.41 1.25 -4.38
N ASP A 252 -12.50 1.96 -4.63
CA ASP A 252 -13.33 1.79 -5.83
C ASP A 252 -12.55 2.19 -7.09
N ARG A 253 -12.14 1.20 -7.87
CA ARG A 253 -11.33 1.35 -9.08
C ARG A 253 -12.02 2.18 -10.16
N GLU A 254 -13.34 2.07 -10.26
CA GLU A 254 -14.12 2.84 -11.23
C GLU A 254 -14.18 4.32 -10.84
N ARG A 255 -14.35 4.59 -9.54
CA ARG A 255 -14.32 5.96 -9.03
C ARG A 255 -12.93 6.58 -9.18
N VAL A 256 -11.86 5.83 -8.92
CA VAL A 256 -10.48 6.25 -9.18
C VAL A 256 -10.28 6.58 -10.66
N SER A 257 -10.77 5.73 -11.57
CA SER A 257 -10.69 5.98 -13.01
C SER A 257 -11.41 7.27 -13.40
N ARG A 258 -12.63 7.49 -12.88
CA ARG A 258 -13.37 8.74 -13.11
C ARG A 258 -12.64 9.96 -12.55
N TRP A 259 -12.04 9.83 -11.35
CA TRP A 259 -11.28 10.90 -10.71
C TRP A 259 -10.04 11.30 -11.53
N LEU A 260 -9.28 10.33 -12.04
CA LEU A 260 -8.13 10.56 -12.92
C LEU A 260 -8.55 11.28 -14.21
N VAL A 261 -9.63 10.83 -14.84
CA VAL A 261 -10.14 11.43 -16.07
C VAL A 261 -10.69 12.84 -15.82
N ARG A 262 -11.41 13.05 -14.72
CA ARG A 262 -12.00 14.33 -14.38
C ARG A 262 -10.97 15.42 -14.06
N ASN A 263 -9.83 15.01 -13.51
CA ASN A 263 -8.69 15.88 -13.23
C ASN A 263 -7.69 15.98 -14.41
N GLU A 264 -8.07 15.47 -15.59
CA GLU A 264 -7.27 15.51 -16.82
C GLU A 264 -5.87 14.86 -16.67
N LEU A 265 -5.72 13.95 -15.70
CA LEU A 265 -4.46 13.25 -15.43
C LEU A 265 -4.23 12.11 -16.42
N VAL A 266 -5.30 11.41 -16.79
CA VAL A 266 -5.27 10.28 -17.74
C VAL A 266 -6.52 10.32 -18.61
N SER A 267 -6.39 10.02 -19.91
CA SER A 267 -7.57 9.91 -20.77
C SER A 267 -8.37 8.63 -20.50
N ARG A 268 -9.68 8.66 -20.73
CA ARG A 268 -10.52 7.47 -20.60
C ARG A 268 -10.06 6.35 -21.54
N SER A 269 -9.71 6.67 -22.78
CA SER A 269 -9.20 5.69 -23.76
C SER A 269 -7.91 5.02 -23.27
N THR A 270 -6.99 5.77 -22.65
CA THR A 270 -5.75 5.21 -22.10
C THR A 270 -6.03 4.14 -21.03
N LEU A 271 -7.00 4.39 -20.14
CA LEU A 271 -7.38 3.41 -19.10
C LEU A 271 -8.11 2.20 -19.71
N GLU A 272 -8.96 2.40 -20.70
CA GLU A 272 -9.67 1.32 -21.41
C GLU A 272 -8.69 0.45 -22.19
N ASP A 273 -7.77 1.05 -22.92
CA ASP A 273 -6.71 0.35 -23.69
C ASP A 273 -5.78 -0.47 -22.79
N ALA A 274 -5.49 0.02 -21.60
CA ALA A 274 -4.72 -0.71 -20.60
C ALA A 274 -5.50 -1.85 -19.90
N GLY A 275 -6.82 -1.89 -20.06
CA GLY A 275 -7.69 -2.85 -19.37
C GLY A 275 -7.99 -2.48 -17.92
N GLY A 276 -7.96 -1.20 -17.59
CA GLY A 276 -8.32 -0.63 -16.29
C GLY A 276 -7.17 0.05 -15.56
N VAL A 277 -7.52 0.78 -14.50
CA VAL A 277 -6.59 1.65 -13.76
C VAL A 277 -5.42 0.90 -13.12
N THR A 278 -5.63 -0.29 -12.58
CA THR A 278 -4.56 -1.09 -11.95
C THR A 278 -3.54 -1.60 -12.97
N LYS A 279 -3.99 -2.07 -14.13
CA LYS A 279 -3.10 -2.47 -15.22
C LYS A 279 -2.37 -1.27 -15.81
N TRP A 280 -3.09 -0.16 -16.01
CA TRP A 280 -2.47 1.10 -16.42
C TRP A 280 -1.35 1.50 -15.44
N LEU A 281 -1.60 1.47 -14.13
CA LEU A 281 -0.60 1.83 -13.12
C LEU A 281 0.67 0.96 -13.21
N VAL A 282 0.50 -0.34 -13.40
CA VAL A 282 1.64 -1.27 -13.56
C VAL A 282 2.43 -0.95 -14.84
N HIS A 283 1.77 -0.57 -15.93
CA HIS A 283 2.45 -0.17 -17.17
C HIS A 283 3.30 1.10 -16.99
N GLN A 284 3.00 1.95 -16.00
CA GLN A 284 3.80 3.15 -15.72
C GLN A 284 5.13 2.84 -15.04
N LEU A 285 5.33 1.64 -14.48
CA LEU A 285 6.58 1.25 -13.84
C LEU A 285 7.73 1.08 -14.82
N GLY A 286 7.46 0.55 -16.02
CA GLY A 286 8.49 0.27 -17.02
C GLY A 286 9.29 1.50 -17.50
N PRO A 287 8.68 2.69 -17.69
CA PRO A 287 9.39 3.91 -18.09
C PRO A 287 10.08 4.67 -16.95
N SER A 288 9.73 4.42 -15.69
CA SER A 288 10.02 5.32 -14.56
C SER A 288 11.11 4.83 -13.62
N ASP A 289 11.86 3.80 -13.96
CA ASP A 289 12.88 3.17 -13.09
C ASP A 289 12.39 2.88 -11.65
N GLY A 290 11.11 2.57 -11.49
CA GLY A 290 10.49 2.28 -10.18
C GLY A 290 10.28 3.48 -9.26
N GLN A 291 10.65 4.70 -9.67
CA GLN A 291 10.55 5.90 -8.83
C GLN A 291 9.19 6.62 -8.91
N ALA A 292 8.32 6.26 -9.84
CA ALA A 292 7.05 6.96 -10.07
C ALA A 292 6.17 7.08 -8.81
N LEU A 293 6.21 6.08 -7.91
CA LEU A 293 5.48 6.09 -6.65
C LEU A 293 6.18 6.87 -5.52
N SER A 294 7.48 7.16 -5.65
CA SER A 294 8.29 7.69 -4.55
C SER A 294 8.87 9.08 -4.79
N HIS A 295 8.38 9.82 -5.79
CA HIS A 295 8.81 11.20 -5.99
C HIS A 295 8.59 12.04 -4.74
N GLU A 296 9.66 12.67 -4.23
CA GLU A 296 9.59 13.56 -3.07
C GLU A 296 8.84 14.85 -3.40
N THR A 297 9.09 15.37 -4.61
CA THR A 297 8.44 16.56 -5.10
C THR A 297 7.46 16.20 -6.19
N ARG A 298 6.33 16.90 -6.18
CA ARG A 298 5.31 16.75 -7.22
C ARG A 298 5.91 17.05 -8.59
N PRO A 299 5.79 16.12 -9.57
CA PRO A 299 6.23 16.37 -10.93
C PRO A 299 5.50 17.56 -11.57
N GLU A 300 6.17 18.25 -12.49
CA GLU A 300 5.59 19.38 -13.22
C GLU A 300 4.41 18.94 -14.10
N PRO A 301 3.45 19.83 -14.38
CA PRO A 301 2.35 19.54 -15.28
C PRO A 301 2.84 19.05 -16.65
N GLY A 302 2.31 17.92 -17.10
CA GLY A 302 2.74 17.24 -18.33
C GLY A 302 3.88 16.24 -18.18
N HIS A 303 4.46 16.10 -16.99
CA HIS A 303 5.41 15.02 -16.71
C HIS A 303 4.70 13.66 -16.72
N PRO A 304 5.27 12.59 -17.32
CA PRO A 304 4.62 11.30 -17.42
C PRO A 304 4.29 10.65 -16.06
N ASP A 305 5.07 10.95 -15.02
CA ASP A 305 4.88 10.38 -13.68
C ASP A 305 3.86 11.14 -12.83
N LEU A 306 3.42 12.32 -13.26
CA LEU A 306 2.44 13.12 -12.51
C LEU A 306 1.14 12.34 -12.18
N PRO A 307 0.53 11.61 -13.12
CA PRO A 307 -0.70 10.87 -12.80
C PRO A 307 -0.49 9.77 -11.75
N VAL A 308 0.66 9.11 -11.75
CA VAL A 308 1.02 8.08 -10.76
C VAL A 308 1.26 8.71 -9.39
N HIS A 309 1.99 9.84 -9.36
CA HIS A 309 2.22 10.61 -8.15
C HIS A 309 0.90 11.07 -7.50
N GLU A 310 -0.03 11.60 -8.30
CA GLU A 310 -1.34 12.04 -7.83
C GLU A 310 -2.19 10.87 -7.33
N LEU A 311 -2.14 9.72 -8.02
CA LEU A 311 -2.86 8.52 -7.60
C LEU A 311 -2.33 7.95 -6.29
N PHE A 312 -1.01 7.92 -6.12
CA PHE A 312 -0.40 7.52 -4.85
C PHE A 312 -0.78 8.49 -3.73
N GLY A 313 -0.72 9.80 -3.99
CA GLY A 313 -1.15 10.84 -3.05
C GLY A 313 -2.62 10.70 -2.65
N LEU A 314 -3.51 10.35 -3.58
CA LEU A 314 -4.91 10.05 -3.27
C LEU A 314 -5.03 8.86 -2.32
N LEU A 315 -4.39 7.72 -2.63
CA LEU A 315 -4.45 6.52 -1.80
C LEU A 315 -3.92 6.79 -0.39
N HIS A 316 -2.79 7.48 -0.31
CA HIS A 316 -2.13 7.86 0.94
C HIS A 316 -2.98 8.84 1.76
N SER A 317 -3.57 9.85 1.12
CA SER A 317 -4.46 10.80 1.79
C SER A 317 -5.75 10.14 2.30
N LEU A 318 -6.31 9.17 1.55
CA LEU A 318 -7.45 8.36 1.98
C LEU A 318 -7.13 7.55 3.24
N SER A 319 -5.96 6.90 3.28
CA SER A 319 -5.56 6.10 4.42
C SER A 319 -5.38 6.95 5.68
N HIS A 320 -4.70 8.10 5.57
CA HIS A 320 -4.50 9.01 6.70
C HIS A 320 -5.80 9.59 7.24
N GLN A 321 -6.69 10.03 6.34
CA GLN A 321 -7.98 10.59 6.74
C GLN A 321 -8.85 9.56 7.46
N LEU A 322 -8.88 8.30 6.96
CA LEU A 322 -9.59 7.20 7.61
C LEU A 322 -8.93 6.77 8.91
N LEU A 323 -7.59 6.71 8.98
CA LEU A 323 -6.88 6.39 10.21
C LEU A 323 -7.21 7.38 11.33
N ARG A 324 -7.19 8.68 11.04
CA ARG A 324 -7.55 9.73 12.01
C ARG A 324 -9.01 9.61 12.47
N ALA A 325 -9.94 9.35 11.54
CA ALA A 325 -11.34 9.11 11.89
C ALA A 325 -11.51 7.85 12.75
N LEU A 326 -10.77 6.80 12.47
CA LEU A 326 -10.79 5.53 13.16
C LEU A 326 -10.21 5.63 14.57
N ALA A 327 -9.17 6.45 14.78
CA ALA A 327 -8.59 6.70 16.09
C ALA A 327 -9.62 7.19 17.11
N VAL A 328 -10.60 7.99 16.66
CA VAL A 328 -11.66 8.53 17.53
C VAL A 328 -12.54 7.43 18.13
N ASP A 329 -12.90 6.41 17.33
CA ASP A 329 -13.86 5.37 17.73
C ASP A 329 -13.20 4.09 18.23
N SER A 330 -11.93 3.85 17.90
CA SER A 330 -11.21 2.64 18.28
C SER A 330 -10.63 2.69 19.69
N GLY A 331 -10.50 3.90 20.28
CA GLY A 331 -9.79 4.11 21.55
C GLY A 331 -8.27 4.09 21.41
N TYR A 332 -7.73 3.93 20.19
CA TYR A 332 -6.31 4.12 19.92
C TYR A 332 -5.99 5.59 19.70
N SER A 333 -4.79 6.00 20.10
CA SER A 333 -4.26 7.29 19.65
C SER A 333 -3.83 7.22 18.19
N GLU A 334 -3.77 8.35 17.51
CA GLU A 334 -3.23 8.43 16.13
C GLU A 334 -1.77 7.91 16.05
N THR A 335 -1.01 8.04 17.14
CA THR A 335 0.38 7.54 17.25
C THR A 335 0.45 6.01 17.45
N SER A 336 -0.67 5.38 17.78
CA SER A 336 -0.76 3.94 18.06
C SER A 336 -1.33 3.15 16.87
N LEU A 337 -1.71 3.83 15.81
CA LEU A 337 -2.17 3.24 14.56
C LEU A 337 -1.11 3.44 13.48
N SER A 338 -1.05 2.53 12.55
CA SER A 338 -0.20 2.60 11.36
C SER A 338 -0.98 2.17 10.12
N GLU A 339 -0.46 2.54 8.98
CA GLU A 339 -0.99 2.14 7.69
C GLU A 339 -0.03 1.21 6.94
N TYR A 340 -0.58 0.45 6.02
CA TYR A 340 0.17 -0.25 4.98
C TYR A 340 -0.56 -0.08 3.66
N LEU A 341 0.13 0.50 2.67
CA LEU A 341 -0.44 0.77 1.35
C LEU A 341 -0.15 -0.39 0.39
N PHE A 342 -1.14 -0.73 -0.45
CA PHE A 342 -1.03 -1.64 -1.58
C PHE A 342 -1.36 -0.87 -2.86
N PRO A 343 -0.41 -0.05 -3.38
CA PRO A 343 -0.71 0.91 -4.45
C PRO A 343 -1.23 0.25 -5.72
N TYR A 344 -0.63 -0.88 -6.14
CA TYR A 344 -1.02 -1.56 -7.37
C TYR A 344 -2.37 -2.26 -7.31
N ASP A 345 -2.85 -2.56 -6.12
CA ASP A 345 -4.17 -3.13 -5.89
C ASP A 345 -5.20 -2.07 -5.51
N LEU A 346 -4.78 -0.81 -5.35
CA LEU A 346 -5.61 0.30 -4.86
C LEU A 346 -6.29 -0.07 -3.55
N ALA A 347 -5.49 -0.43 -2.56
CA ALA A 347 -5.97 -0.80 -1.23
C ALA A 347 -5.01 -0.33 -0.15
N PHE A 348 -5.49 -0.24 1.08
CA PHE A 348 -4.65 0.00 2.25
C PHE A 348 -5.21 -0.71 3.48
N ALA A 349 -4.33 -1.04 4.41
CA ALA A 349 -4.67 -1.60 5.70
C ALA A 349 -4.33 -0.60 6.81
N ILE A 350 -5.21 -0.49 7.82
CA ILE A 350 -4.97 0.28 9.04
C ILE A 350 -4.93 -0.70 10.21
N TYR A 351 -3.87 -0.64 11.02
CA TYR A 351 -3.63 -1.58 12.10
C TYR A 351 -2.94 -0.91 13.29
N PRO A 352 -3.08 -1.44 14.53
CA PRO A 352 -2.33 -0.97 15.69
C PRO A 352 -0.84 -1.27 15.53
N ASN A 353 0.02 -0.26 15.70
CA ASN A 353 1.45 -0.48 15.79
C ASN A 353 1.80 -1.05 17.19
N GLY A 354 2.65 -2.07 17.24
CA GLY A 354 2.94 -2.87 18.43
C GLY A 354 3.61 -2.14 19.62
N GLY A 355 3.61 -0.81 19.62
CA GLY A 355 4.23 0.02 20.68
C GLY A 355 3.28 0.51 21.77
N SER A 356 2.00 0.24 21.70
CA SER A 356 0.98 0.74 22.63
C SER A 356 0.26 -0.38 23.36
N ASP A 357 -0.35 -0.06 24.51
CA ASP A 357 -1.19 -0.97 25.29
C ASP A 357 -2.26 -1.58 24.41
N PHE A 358 -2.09 -2.84 24.08
CA PHE A 358 -2.89 -3.60 23.13
C PHE A 358 -4.31 -3.81 23.67
N SER A 359 -5.31 -3.22 23.04
CA SER A 359 -6.70 -3.61 23.20
C SER A 359 -7.10 -4.52 22.05
N LEU A 360 -6.90 -5.84 22.22
CA LEU A 360 -7.41 -6.83 21.26
C LEU A 360 -8.92 -6.66 21.07
N GLY A 361 -9.38 -6.65 19.82
CA GLY A 361 -10.79 -6.54 19.49
C GLY A 361 -11.30 -5.12 19.25
N ALA A 362 -10.46 -4.09 19.32
CA ALA A 362 -10.89 -2.72 19.04
C ALA A 362 -11.22 -2.50 17.56
N MET A 363 -10.39 -3.00 16.63
CA MET A 363 -10.67 -2.93 15.19
C MET A 363 -11.92 -3.73 14.83
N ARG A 364 -12.10 -4.88 15.46
CA ARG A 364 -13.31 -5.69 15.32
C ARG A 364 -14.54 -4.94 15.83
N THR A 365 -14.43 -4.27 16.97
CA THR A 365 -15.52 -3.48 17.53
C THR A 365 -15.93 -2.35 16.59
N VAL A 366 -14.95 -1.65 15.99
CA VAL A 366 -15.23 -0.61 14.99
C VAL A 366 -15.97 -1.20 13.79
N LEU A 367 -15.49 -2.30 13.21
CA LEU A 367 -16.16 -2.95 12.09
C LEU A 367 -17.60 -3.39 12.45
N GLU A 368 -17.81 -3.96 13.63
CA GLU A 368 -19.11 -4.51 14.04
C GLU A 368 -20.10 -3.45 14.51
N GLN A 369 -19.64 -2.24 14.90
CA GLN A 369 -20.52 -1.27 15.56
C GLN A 369 -20.48 0.14 14.99
N ASN A 370 -19.35 0.60 14.47
CA ASN A 370 -19.11 2.01 14.18
C ASN A 370 -18.51 2.30 12.80
N LEU A 371 -18.43 1.32 11.89
CA LEU A 371 -17.79 1.52 10.59
C LEU A 371 -18.43 2.66 9.79
N ASP A 372 -19.77 2.75 9.82
CA ASP A 372 -20.51 3.81 9.14
C ASP A 372 -20.19 5.20 9.74
N ALA A 373 -20.07 5.32 11.06
CA ALA A 373 -19.72 6.56 11.73
C ALA A 373 -18.26 6.99 11.41
N VAL A 374 -17.32 6.02 11.40
CA VAL A 374 -15.92 6.29 11.06
C VAL A 374 -15.80 6.80 9.62
N VAL A 375 -16.41 6.09 8.67
CA VAL A 375 -16.33 6.45 7.25
C VAL A 375 -17.03 7.79 6.99
N SER A 376 -18.22 8.02 7.56
CA SER A 376 -18.91 9.31 7.43
C SER A 376 -18.08 10.45 8.00
N ARG A 377 -17.48 10.27 9.20
CA ARG A 377 -16.60 11.28 9.80
C ARG A 377 -15.41 11.60 8.91
N ALA A 378 -14.80 10.62 8.26
CA ALA A 378 -13.69 10.85 7.35
C ALA A 378 -14.12 11.72 6.16
N VAL A 379 -15.28 11.42 5.57
CA VAL A 379 -15.84 12.18 4.43
C VAL A 379 -16.30 13.58 4.83
N ASP A 380 -16.88 13.75 6.02
CA ASP A 380 -17.44 15.03 6.49
C ASP A 380 -16.38 15.99 7.05
N ASN A 381 -15.17 15.50 7.36
CA ASN A 381 -14.10 16.32 7.95
C ASN A 381 -13.28 17.03 6.87
N ASP A 382 -13.86 18.03 6.24
CA ASP A 382 -13.29 18.82 5.15
C ASP A 382 -12.48 20.05 5.59
N ALA A 383 -12.51 20.40 6.87
CA ALA A 383 -11.84 21.59 7.41
C ALA A 383 -10.68 21.24 8.36
N CYS A 384 -9.61 22.04 8.31
CA CYS A 384 -8.58 22.03 9.33
C CYS A 384 -9.00 22.93 10.50
N LEU A 385 -9.12 22.35 11.70
CA LEU A 385 -9.52 23.09 12.91
C LEU A 385 -8.39 23.95 13.48
N TYR A 386 -7.14 23.66 13.12
CA TYR A 386 -5.95 24.34 13.65
C TYR A 386 -5.50 25.50 12.77
N ASP A 387 -5.53 25.34 11.45
CA ASP A 387 -5.19 26.36 10.50
C ASP A 387 -6.26 26.47 9.39
N PRO A 388 -7.13 27.48 9.44
CA PRO A 388 -8.15 27.70 8.40
C PRO A 388 -7.57 27.94 7.00
N ASN A 389 -6.29 28.37 6.89
CA ASN A 389 -5.62 28.60 5.60
C ASN A 389 -4.89 27.35 5.09
N CYS A 390 -4.83 26.28 5.85
CA CYS A 390 -4.13 25.03 5.50
C CYS A 390 -4.46 24.55 4.08
N MET A 391 -5.74 24.58 3.69
CA MET A 391 -6.18 24.21 2.34
C MET A 391 -5.59 25.08 1.23
N ILE A 392 -5.16 26.31 1.53
CA ILE A 392 -4.59 27.25 0.57
C ILE A 392 -3.06 27.15 0.54
N THR A 393 -2.44 27.04 1.71
CA THR A 393 -0.98 27.13 1.87
C THR A 393 -0.25 25.81 1.64
N ASN A 394 -0.85 24.69 2.06
CA ASN A 394 -0.23 23.36 2.07
C ASN A 394 -1.11 22.27 1.46
N GLU A 395 -1.99 22.63 0.52
CA GLU A 395 -2.99 21.71 -0.03
C GLU A 395 -3.83 20.95 1.04
N GLY A 396 -3.95 21.54 2.22
CA GLY A 396 -4.66 20.95 3.34
C GLY A 396 -3.94 19.82 4.06
N ALA A 397 -2.62 19.72 3.95
CA ALA A 397 -1.83 18.66 4.59
C ALA A 397 -0.86 19.25 5.62
N ASP A 398 -1.27 19.39 6.86
CA ASP A 398 -0.42 19.75 7.99
C ASP A 398 -0.54 18.76 9.15
N HIS A 399 0.27 18.96 10.20
CA HIS A 399 0.28 18.13 11.41
C HIS A 399 -1.04 18.13 12.16
N GLY A 400 -1.83 19.17 12.03
CA GLY A 400 -3.13 19.29 12.69
C GLY A 400 -4.26 18.57 11.98
N CYS A 401 -4.12 18.26 10.69
CA CYS A 401 -5.25 17.78 9.90
C CYS A 401 -5.02 16.45 9.16
N LEU A 402 -3.88 16.22 8.53
CA LEU A 402 -3.68 15.03 7.70
C LEU A 402 -2.37 14.27 7.99
N GLN A 403 -1.28 14.97 8.36
CA GLN A 403 -0.02 14.30 8.64
C GLN A 403 -0.09 13.44 9.90
N LEU A 404 0.61 12.32 9.88
CA LEU A 404 0.76 11.39 10.99
C LEU A 404 2.18 11.45 11.55
N PRO A 405 2.43 10.98 12.78
CA PRO A 405 3.79 10.77 13.29
C PRO A 405 4.55 9.77 12.40
N GLU A 406 5.87 9.91 12.34
CA GLU A 406 6.75 9.08 11.52
C GLU A 406 6.66 7.57 11.84
N THR A 407 6.25 7.24 13.06
CA THR A 407 6.03 5.85 13.48
C THR A 407 4.76 5.24 12.91
N ALA A 408 3.85 6.05 12.41
CA ALA A 408 2.54 5.64 11.89
C ALA A 408 2.52 5.59 10.34
N CYS A 409 3.33 6.42 9.68
CA CYS A 409 3.39 6.53 8.23
C CYS A 409 4.76 6.09 7.69
N GLN A 410 4.79 5.08 6.82
CA GLN A 410 6.02 4.58 6.21
C GLN A 410 6.52 5.46 5.05
N SER A 411 5.65 6.30 4.51
CA SER A 411 5.95 7.18 3.37
C SER A 411 6.30 8.61 3.80
N TRP A 412 6.67 8.81 5.07
CA TRP A 412 7.10 10.11 5.66
C TRP A 412 6.17 11.28 5.34
N ASN A 413 4.86 11.03 5.30
CA ASN A 413 3.83 12.01 4.95
C ASN A 413 3.99 12.64 3.54
N ARG A 414 4.68 11.95 2.63
CA ARG A 414 4.87 12.45 1.25
C ARG A 414 3.58 12.40 0.46
N ASN A 415 3.44 13.33 -0.46
CA ASN A 415 2.35 13.38 -1.45
C ASN A 415 0.94 13.49 -0.83
N LEU A 416 0.86 13.86 0.45
CA LEU A 416 -0.43 14.08 1.11
C LEU A 416 -1.05 15.38 0.62
N SER A 417 -2.34 15.29 0.27
CA SER A 417 -3.12 16.47 -0.12
C SER A 417 -4.60 16.24 0.15
N ARG A 418 -5.24 17.15 0.87
CA ARG A 418 -6.70 17.14 1.02
C ARG A 418 -7.42 17.58 -0.26
N TRP A 419 -6.71 18.20 -1.19
CA TRP A 419 -7.28 18.46 -2.51
C TRP A 419 -7.59 17.17 -3.26
N HIS A 420 -6.84 16.09 -3.03
CA HIS A 420 -7.19 14.77 -3.58
C HIS A 420 -8.56 14.28 -3.09
N LEU A 421 -8.93 14.62 -1.85
CA LEU A 421 -10.15 14.15 -1.20
C LEU A 421 -11.33 15.08 -1.44
N PHE A 422 -11.14 16.40 -1.23
CA PHE A 422 -12.21 17.40 -1.18
C PHE A 422 -12.19 18.37 -2.35
N GLY A 423 -11.14 18.33 -3.19
CA GLY A 423 -10.93 19.30 -4.27
C GLY A 423 -10.19 20.56 -3.82
N SER A 424 -9.70 21.33 -4.79
CA SER A 424 -9.02 22.60 -4.52
C SER A 424 -10.02 23.74 -4.29
N PRO A 425 -9.67 24.72 -3.45
CA PRO A 425 -10.55 25.87 -3.16
C PRO A 425 -10.90 26.71 -4.39
N ASP A 426 -10.03 26.73 -5.39
CA ASP A 426 -10.22 27.45 -6.66
C ASP A 426 -11.01 26.64 -7.71
N GLY A 427 -11.37 25.41 -7.39
CA GLY A 427 -12.10 24.51 -8.29
C GLY A 427 -11.27 23.95 -9.45
N SER A 428 -9.94 24.15 -9.46
CA SER A 428 -9.05 23.59 -10.49
C SER A 428 -8.89 22.08 -10.38
N ARG A 429 -9.21 21.51 -9.21
CA ARG A 429 -9.17 20.07 -8.94
C ARG A 429 -10.47 19.57 -8.34
N VAL A 430 -10.91 18.42 -8.82
CA VAL A 430 -12.08 17.70 -8.30
C VAL A 430 -11.62 16.72 -7.23
N GLY A 431 -12.22 16.78 -6.06
CA GLY A 431 -11.93 15.86 -4.96
C GLY A 431 -12.50 14.47 -5.22
N TYR A 432 -11.88 13.46 -4.62
CA TYR A 432 -12.37 12.08 -4.71
C TYR A 432 -13.77 11.90 -4.08
N TRP A 433 -14.11 12.71 -3.09
CA TRP A 433 -15.40 12.73 -2.41
C TRP A 433 -16.39 13.75 -2.98
N ASP A 434 -16.07 14.35 -4.12
CA ASP A 434 -17.02 15.20 -4.81
C ASP A 434 -18.25 14.37 -5.24
N PRO A 435 -19.47 14.82 -4.88
CA PRO A 435 -20.71 14.09 -5.19
C PRO A 435 -21.01 13.99 -6.70
N THR A 436 -20.33 14.79 -7.54
CA THR A 436 -20.48 14.73 -9.00
C THR A 436 -19.55 13.73 -9.67
N LEU A 437 -18.66 13.13 -8.92
CA LEU A 437 -17.74 12.08 -9.36
C LEU A 437 -18.42 10.71 -9.32
#